data_40e332d0057dc0cb463070ed9155cc89
#
_entry.id   40e332d0057dc0cb463070ed9155cc89
#
_cell.length_a   1.000
_cell.length_b   1.000
_cell.length_c   1.000
_cell.angle_alpha   90.00
_cell.angle_beta   90.00
_cell.angle_gamma   90.00
#
_symmetry.space_group_name_H-M   'P 1'
#
loop_
_entity.id
_entity.type
_entity.pdbx_description
1 polymer ?
#
loop_
_entity_poly.entity_id
_entity_poly.type
_entity_poly.pdbx_seq_one_letter_code
_entity_poly.pdbx_strand_id
1 'polypeptide(L)'
;MITTVNFHLIKACNFNCKHCYATFDDIPSKGISKEEQLKLIKSLAESGQFKKINFAGGEPTLVPHLPELIKCAKDCGLITSIVTNGSRIDMKWIERIAPHLDIICLSIDSFNEQTNKVSGRSQAGKVVQTERIIEIANAFKTFGVHLKVNTVVSRYNHHENLNEFINMIRPFRWKILQVTKVEGQNDSQYDEVKITSEQFESYCKRNKDGILPEITIVEESSDLIQGSYLMIDPLGRFYDSYKGVHNYSQKILEIGVKPALEQVLVDKYKFEERNGYYTLPTIKL
;
A
#
# COMPACT_ATOMS: atom_id res chain seq x y z
N MET A 1 7.37 -18.14 6.86
CA MET A 1 7.01 -18.10 5.42
C MET A 1 6.20 -16.83 5.19
N ILE A 2 6.54 -15.99 4.21
CA ILE A 2 5.80 -14.75 3.94
C ILE A 2 4.45 -15.09 3.31
N THR A 3 3.37 -14.65 3.95
CA THR A 3 1.99 -15.03 3.59
C THR A 3 1.20 -13.90 2.94
N THR A 4 1.84 -12.74 2.74
CA THR A 4 1.23 -11.56 2.13
C THR A 4 1.99 -11.18 0.87
N VAL A 5 1.26 -10.92 -0.21
CA VAL A 5 1.82 -10.40 -1.46
C VAL A 5 1.12 -9.08 -1.83
N ASN A 6 1.90 -8.09 -2.31
CA ASN A 6 1.37 -6.83 -2.83
C ASN A 6 1.33 -6.91 -4.35
N PHE A 7 0.17 -6.85 -4.96
CA PHE A 7 0.00 -6.92 -6.40
C PHE A 7 -0.23 -5.52 -6.97
N HIS A 8 0.78 -4.98 -7.63
CA HIS A 8 0.72 -3.73 -8.38
C HIS A 8 0.06 -3.98 -9.74
N LEU A 9 -1.23 -3.66 -9.85
CA LEU A 9 -2.06 -3.98 -11.02
C LEU A 9 -1.73 -3.14 -12.24
N ILE A 10 -1.25 -1.92 -12.02
CA ILE A 10 -1.07 -0.90 -13.05
C ILE A 10 0.06 0.04 -12.66
N LYS A 11 0.82 0.51 -13.66
CA LYS A 11 1.83 1.56 -13.50
C LYS A 11 1.19 2.95 -13.32
N ALA A 12 0.09 3.22 -14.04
CA ALA A 12 -0.53 4.54 -14.05
C ALA A 12 -1.05 4.95 -12.68
N CYS A 13 -0.81 6.21 -12.32
CA CYS A 13 -1.37 6.87 -11.15
C CYS A 13 -1.91 8.24 -11.56
N ASN A 14 -2.98 8.67 -10.92
CA ASN A 14 -3.50 10.02 -11.12
C ASN A 14 -2.87 11.06 -10.17
N PHE A 15 -2.01 10.63 -9.23
CA PHE A 15 -1.16 11.49 -8.42
C PHE A 15 0.29 11.40 -8.90
N ASN A 16 1.11 12.40 -8.51
CA ASN A 16 2.53 12.44 -8.83
C ASN A 16 3.37 12.66 -7.55
N CYS A 17 3.19 11.77 -6.57
CA CYS A 17 3.90 11.86 -5.28
C CYS A 17 5.40 11.74 -5.47
N LYS A 18 6.16 12.75 -5.04
CA LYS A 18 7.63 12.83 -5.20
C LYS A 18 8.40 11.73 -4.47
N HIS A 19 7.79 11.14 -3.45
CA HIS A 19 8.39 10.03 -2.69
C HIS A 19 8.07 8.64 -3.25
N CYS A 20 7.32 8.55 -4.37
CA CYS A 20 6.87 7.26 -4.90
C CYS A 20 8.05 6.40 -5.34
N TYR A 21 8.18 5.21 -4.76
CA TYR A 21 9.22 4.23 -5.11
C TYR A 21 8.74 3.18 -6.12
N ALA A 22 7.46 3.20 -6.50
CA ALA A 22 6.86 2.26 -7.44
C ALA A 22 6.38 2.99 -8.70
N THR A 23 7.28 3.72 -9.35
CA THR A 23 7.01 4.45 -10.60
C THR A 23 6.96 3.52 -11.80
N PHE A 24 7.69 2.39 -11.72
CA PHE A 24 7.80 1.40 -12.80
C PHE A 24 8.27 2.01 -14.13
N ASP A 25 9.20 2.97 -14.07
CA ASP A 25 9.72 3.64 -15.28
C ASP A 25 10.54 2.69 -16.16
N ASP A 26 11.02 1.60 -15.56
CA ASP A 26 11.79 0.53 -16.18
C ASP A 26 10.93 -0.54 -16.90
N ILE A 27 9.58 -0.44 -16.83
CA ILE A 27 8.69 -1.40 -17.51
C ILE A 27 7.71 -0.70 -18.47
N PRO A 28 7.15 -1.44 -19.47
CA PRO A 28 6.12 -0.91 -20.37
C PRO A 28 4.87 -0.42 -19.63
N SER A 29 4.16 0.55 -20.20
CA SER A 29 2.92 1.10 -19.63
C SER A 29 1.76 0.09 -19.61
N LYS A 30 1.75 -0.89 -20.50
CA LYS A 30 0.71 -1.92 -20.61
C LYS A 30 1.09 -3.11 -19.74
N GLY A 31 0.28 -3.37 -18.70
CA GLY A 31 0.37 -4.58 -17.89
C GLY A 31 -0.28 -5.80 -18.54
N ILE A 32 -0.38 -6.90 -17.75
CA ILE A 32 -1.10 -8.11 -18.18
C ILE A 32 -2.61 -7.86 -18.25
N SER A 33 -3.30 -8.67 -19.08
CA SER A 33 -4.75 -8.56 -19.28
C SER A 33 -5.56 -8.89 -18.02
N LYS A 34 -6.86 -8.54 -18.04
CA LYS A 34 -7.79 -8.91 -16.96
C LYS A 34 -7.81 -10.42 -16.73
N GLU A 35 -7.87 -11.19 -17.82
CA GLU A 35 -7.92 -12.66 -17.78
C GLU A 35 -6.64 -13.23 -17.13
N GLU A 36 -5.49 -12.68 -17.48
CA GLU A 36 -4.21 -13.06 -16.87
C GLU A 36 -4.15 -12.65 -15.39
N GLN A 37 -4.65 -11.47 -15.00
CA GLN A 37 -4.73 -11.05 -13.60
C GLN A 37 -5.62 -12.00 -12.79
N LEU A 38 -6.79 -12.39 -13.29
CA LEU A 38 -7.68 -13.37 -12.65
C LEU A 38 -7.02 -14.75 -12.51
N LYS A 39 -6.32 -15.22 -13.57
CA LYS A 39 -5.58 -16.48 -13.55
C LYS A 39 -4.45 -16.43 -12.52
N LEU A 40 -3.73 -15.32 -12.47
CA LEU A 40 -2.65 -15.12 -11.50
C LEU A 40 -3.15 -15.17 -10.05
N ILE A 41 -4.25 -14.50 -9.73
CA ILE A 41 -4.88 -14.54 -8.39
C ILE A 41 -5.23 -15.97 -7.99
N LYS A 42 -5.84 -16.74 -8.90
CA LYS A 42 -6.17 -18.16 -8.64
C LYS A 42 -4.90 -18.99 -8.39
N SER A 43 -3.87 -18.84 -9.23
CA SER A 43 -2.59 -19.54 -9.05
C SER A 43 -1.91 -19.21 -7.72
N LEU A 44 -1.97 -17.94 -7.28
CA LEU A 44 -1.46 -17.54 -5.97
C LEU A 44 -2.20 -18.22 -4.83
N ALA A 45 -3.53 -18.28 -4.88
CA ALA A 45 -4.35 -18.95 -3.87
C ALA A 45 -4.10 -20.47 -3.86
N GLU A 46 -4.12 -21.11 -5.02
CA GLU A 46 -3.90 -22.56 -5.19
C GLU A 46 -2.51 -23.00 -4.72
N SER A 47 -1.53 -22.10 -4.77
CA SER A 47 -0.17 -22.40 -4.26
C SER A 47 -0.12 -22.71 -2.77
N GLY A 48 -1.14 -22.29 -1.99
CA GLY A 48 -1.18 -22.39 -0.53
C GLY A 48 -0.14 -21.51 0.20
N GLN A 49 0.70 -20.80 -0.54
CA GLN A 49 1.76 -19.92 -0.01
C GLN A 49 1.19 -18.67 0.64
N PHE A 50 0.14 -18.09 0.05
CA PHE A 50 -0.40 -16.80 0.43
C PHE A 50 -1.73 -16.91 1.16
N LYS A 51 -1.89 -16.09 2.20
CA LYS A 51 -3.15 -15.91 2.94
C LYS A 51 -3.80 -14.56 2.65
N LYS A 52 -3.01 -13.61 2.16
CA LYS A 52 -3.46 -12.24 1.91
C LYS A 52 -2.88 -11.70 0.61
N ILE A 53 -3.74 -11.08 -0.18
CA ILE A 53 -3.37 -10.27 -1.33
C ILE A 53 -3.70 -8.80 -1.06
N ASN A 54 -2.76 -7.90 -1.35
CA ASN A 54 -2.92 -6.48 -1.21
C ASN A 54 -2.85 -5.84 -2.59
N PHE A 55 -3.97 -5.43 -3.14
CA PHE A 55 -4.04 -4.76 -4.42
C PHE A 55 -3.47 -3.34 -4.31
N ALA A 56 -2.49 -3.06 -5.15
CA ALA A 56 -1.78 -1.80 -5.24
C ALA A 56 -1.53 -1.47 -6.72
N GLY A 57 -0.63 -0.53 -6.99
CA GLY A 57 -0.23 -0.18 -8.35
C GLY A 57 0.39 1.20 -8.34
N GLY A 58 0.21 1.94 -9.43
CA GLY A 58 0.15 3.38 -9.35
C GLY A 58 -1.07 3.77 -8.51
N GLU A 59 -2.26 3.79 -9.14
CA GLU A 59 -3.51 3.88 -8.37
C GLU A 59 -4.46 2.75 -8.83
N PRO A 60 -4.76 1.77 -7.96
CA PRO A 60 -5.54 0.59 -8.35
C PRO A 60 -6.98 0.91 -8.73
N THR A 61 -7.58 2.00 -8.21
CA THR A 61 -8.94 2.41 -8.59
C THR A 61 -9.07 2.92 -10.03
N LEU A 62 -7.94 3.10 -10.74
CA LEU A 62 -7.94 3.34 -12.18
C LEU A 62 -8.22 2.08 -13.01
N VAL A 63 -8.13 0.89 -12.41
CA VAL A 63 -8.40 -0.39 -13.06
C VAL A 63 -9.91 -0.66 -13.05
N PRO A 64 -10.61 -0.60 -14.20
CA PRO A 64 -12.08 -0.68 -14.23
C PRO A 64 -12.65 -1.99 -13.67
N HIS A 65 -11.90 -3.08 -13.84
CA HIS A 65 -12.27 -4.43 -13.38
C HIS A 65 -11.71 -4.79 -11.99
N LEU A 66 -11.16 -3.83 -11.24
CA LEU A 66 -10.68 -4.06 -9.87
C LEU A 66 -11.71 -4.75 -8.95
N PRO A 67 -13.01 -4.40 -8.97
CA PRO A 67 -14.01 -5.10 -8.16
C PRO A 67 -14.09 -6.60 -8.45
N GLU A 68 -13.90 -7.00 -9.70
CA GLU A 68 -13.90 -8.40 -10.09
C GLU A 68 -12.65 -9.14 -9.61
N LEU A 69 -11.49 -8.47 -9.60
CA LEU A 69 -10.24 -9.03 -9.05
C LEU A 69 -10.37 -9.24 -7.53
N ILE A 70 -10.92 -8.26 -6.81
CA ILE A 70 -11.14 -8.34 -5.36
C ILE A 70 -12.09 -9.51 -5.05
N LYS A 71 -13.23 -9.59 -5.78
CA LYS A 71 -14.17 -10.70 -5.63
C LYS A 71 -13.51 -12.05 -5.89
N CYS A 72 -12.75 -12.19 -6.98
CA CYS A 72 -12.03 -13.42 -7.31
C CYS A 72 -11.08 -13.84 -6.19
N ALA A 73 -10.31 -12.90 -5.63
CA ALA A 73 -9.39 -13.19 -4.53
C ALA A 73 -10.15 -13.65 -3.27
N LYS A 74 -11.27 -12.99 -2.96
CA LYS A 74 -12.13 -13.35 -1.83
C LYS A 74 -12.74 -14.73 -1.99
N ASP A 75 -13.27 -15.04 -3.19
CA ASP A 75 -13.84 -16.35 -3.52
C ASP A 75 -12.79 -17.48 -3.46
N CYS A 76 -11.51 -17.16 -3.69
CA CYS A 76 -10.39 -18.09 -3.52
C CYS A 76 -9.91 -18.21 -2.05
N GLY A 77 -10.58 -17.59 -1.09
CA GLY A 77 -10.25 -17.68 0.34
C GLY A 77 -9.11 -16.78 0.81
N LEU A 78 -8.65 -15.83 -0.02
CA LEU A 78 -7.64 -14.87 0.38
C LEU A 78 -8.24 -13.71 1.19
N ILE A 79 -7.51 -13.24 2.19
CA ILE A 79 -7.78 -11.94 2.82
C ILE A 79 -7.48 -10.86 1.77
N THR A 80 -8.46 -10.02 1.48
CA THR A 80 -8.39 -8.99 0.45
C THR A 80 -8.08 -7.62 1.05
N SER A 81 -7.15 -6.92 0.46
CA SER A 81 -6.77 -5.57 0.86
C SER A 81 -6.49 -4.71 -0.37
N ILE A 82 -6.75 -3.41 -0.27
CA ILE A 82 -6.40 -2.43 -1.30
C ILE A 82 -5.62 -1.27 -0.66
N VAL A 83 -4.58 -0.77 -1.35
CA VAL A 83 -3.89 0.47 -1.00
C VAL A 83 -4.22 1.51 -2.06
N THR A 84 -4.81 2.63 -1.66
CA THR A 84 -5.31 3.66 -2.57
C THR A 84 -5.09 5.07 -2.03
N ASN A 85 -4.98 6.03 -2.93
CA ASN A 85 -4.98 7.45 -2.58
C ASN A 85 -6.39 8.00 -2.25
N GLY A 86 -7.44 7.21 -2.45
CA GLY A 86 -8.83 7.55 -2.11
C GLY A 86 -9.54 8.50 -3.06
N SER A 87 -8.85 9.07 -4.04
CA SER A 87 -9.38 10.17 -4.89
C SER A 87 -10.57 9.77 -5.78
N ARG A 88 -10.75 8.49 -6.05
CA ARG A 88 -11.80 7.98 -6.95
C ARG A 88 -12.86 7.13 -6.23
N ILE A 89 -12.83 7.12 -4.91
CA ILE A 89 -13.78 6.37 -4.10
C ILE A 89 -15.07 7.18 -3.94
N ASP A 90 -16.20 6.64 -4.33
CA ASP A 90 -17.53 7.14 -4.04
C ASP A 90 -18.40 6.08 -3.35
N MET A 91 -19.59 6.44 -2.89
CA MET A 91 -20.47 5.50 -2.18
C MET A 91 -20.85 4.29 -3.04
N LYS A 92 -21.13 4.47 -4.33
CA LYS A 92 -21.48 3.37 -5.23
C LYS A 92 -20.33 2.38 -5.37
N TRP A 93 -19.09 2.90 -5.40
CA TRP A 93 -17.90 2.06 -5.45
C TRP A 93 -17.71 1.30 -4.14
N ILE A 94 -17.91 1.97 -2.98
CA ILE A 94 -17.84 1.33 -1.66
C ILE A 94 -18.85 0.17 -1.55
N GLU A 95 -20.13 0.43 -1.85
CA GLU A 95 -21.19 -0.57 -1.83
C GLU A 95 -20.88 -1.79 -2.70
N ARG A 96 -20.26 -1.56 -3.85
CA ARG A 96 -19.89 -2.62 -4.80
C ARG A 96 -18.77 -3.52 -4.28
N ILE A 97 -17.77 -2.97 -3.57
CA ILE A 97 -16.57 -3.74 -3.20
C ILE A 97 -16.58 -4.21 -1.75
N ALA A 98 -17.23 -3.50 -0.85
CA ALA A 98 -17.20 -3.78 0.58
C ALA A 98 -17.56 -5.23 0.92
N PRO A 99 -18.54 -5.91 0.25
CA PRO A 99 -18.84 -7.31 0.52
C PRO A 99 -17.68 -8.28 0.26
N HIS A 100 -16.67 -7.85 -0.50
CA HIS A 100 -15.53 -8.68 -0.90
C HIS A 100 -14.18 -8.15 -0.39
N LEU A 101 -14.19 -7.02 0.36
CA LEU A 101 -12.99 -6.35 0.84
C LEU A 101 -12.84 -6.50 2.36
N ASP A 102 -11.73 -7.04 2.82
CA ASP A 102 -11.44 -7.13 4.25
C ASP A 102 -10.76 -5.88 4.80
N ILE A 103 -9.88 -5.25 4.01
CA ILE A 103 -9.08 -4.11 4.46
C ILE A 103 -9.05 -3.02 3.37
N ILE A 104 -9.44 -1.82 3.76
CA ILE A 104 -9.11 -0.59 3.00
C ILE A 104 -7.90 0.07 3.64
N CYS A 105 -6.85 0.30 2.86
CA CYS A 105 -5.69 1.07 3.28
C CYS A 105 -5.66 2.41 2.55
N LEU A 106 -5.92 3.48 3.28
CA LEU A 106 -5.81 4.84 2.75
C LEU A 106 -4.38 5.35 2.90
N SER A 107 -3.85 5.87 1.82
CA SER A 107 -2.54 6.55 1.82
C SER A 107 -2.76 8.01 2.21
N ILE A 108 -2.35 8.38 3.43
CA ILE A 108 -2.54 9.72 4.01
C ILE A 108 -1.20 10.19 4.56
N ASP A 109 -0.57 11.17 3.91
CA ASP A 109 0.73 11.68 4.36
C ASP A 109 0.58 12.96 5.18
N SER A 110 -0.48 13.74 4.95
CA SER A 110 -0.77 14.99 5.63
C SER A 110 -2.26 15.32 5.52
N PHE A 111 -2.77 16.09 6.48
CA PHE A 111 -4.08 16.75 6.40
C PHE A 111 -3.96 18.24 6.02
N ASN A 112 -2.74 18.71 5.80
CA ASN A 112 -2.49 20.05 5.27
C ASN A 112 -2.54 20.00 3.73
N GLU A 113 -3.44 20.79 3.15
CA GLU A 113 -3.62 20.85 1.69
C GLU A 113 -2.33 21.27 0.97
N GLN A 114 -1.62 22.27 1.52
CA GLN A 114 -0.40 22.78 0.92
C GLN A 114 0.71 21.72 0.94
N THR A 115 0.88 20.99 2.05
CA THR A 115 1.83 19.87 2.15
C THR A 115 1.53 18.80 1.10
N ASN A 116 0.26 18.41 0.94
CA ASN A 116 -0.15 17.44 -0.08
C ASN A 116 0.11 17.95 -1.52
N LYS A 117 -0.11 19.25 -1.78
CA LYS A 117 0.20 19.84 -3.10
C LYS A 117 1.68 19.81 -3.43
N VAL A 118 2.53 20.28 -2.51
CA VAL A 118 3.99 20.38 -2.77
C VAL A 118 4.68 19.02 -2.79
N SER A 119 4.16 18.03 -2.05
CA SER A 119 4.66 16.65 -2.09
C SER A 119 4.17 15.86 -3.32
N GLY A 120 3.30 16.45 -4.16
CA GLY A 120 2.73 15.81 -5.34
C GLY A 120 1.57 14.85 -5.05
N ARG A 121 1.08 14.79 -3.79
CA ARG A 121 -0.12 14.02 -3.40
C ARG A 121 -1.40 14.73 -3.84
N SER A 122 -1.50 14.95 -5.13
CA SER A 122 -2.62 15.68 -5.75
C SER A 122 -2.76 15.27 -7.21
N GLN A 123 -3.96 15.49 -7.76
CA GLN A 123 -4.25 15.37 -9.20
C GLN A 123 -4.39 16.77 -9.79
N ALA A 124 -3.41 17.20 -10.59
CA ALA A 124 -3.38 18.55 -11.15
C ALA A 124 -3.60 19.65 -10.07
N GLY A 125 -2.94 19.50 -8.91
CA GLY A 125 -3.07 20.43 -7.78
C GLY A 125 -4.34 20.26 -6.93
N LYS A 126 -5.26 19.37 -7.29
CA LYS A 126 -6.44 19.04 -6.47
C LYS A 126 -6.11 17.91 -5.52
N VAL A 127 -6.21 18.14 -4.23
CA VAL A 127 -6.01 17.14 -3.16
C VAL A 127 -7.36 16.50 -2.78
N VAL A 128 -7.30 15.32 -2.14
CA VAL A 128 -8.47 14.77 -1.46
C VAL A 128 -8.65 15.55 -0.17
N GLN A 129 -9.79 16.18 -0.02
CA GLN A 129 -10.11 17.00 1.18
C GLN A 129 -10.23 16.13 2.42
N THR A 130 -9.88 16.67 3.57
CA THR A 130 -9.89 15.97 4.86
C THR A 130 -11.27 15.40 5.18
N GLU A 131 -12.33 16.18 4.98
CA GLU A 131 -13.70 15.76 5.20
C GLU A 131 -14.06 14.55 4.35
N ARG A 132 -13.58 14.53 3.09
CA ARG A 132 -13.80 13.40 2.19
C ARG A 132 -13.08 12.14 2.65
N ILE A 133 -11.88 12.25 3.20
CA ILE A 133 -11.14 11.12 3.79
C ILE A 133 -11.91 10.55 4.98
N ILE A 134 -12.46 11.42 5.84
CA ILE A 134 -13.27 11.03 7.00
C ILE A 134 -14.56 10.31 6.57
N GLU A 135 -15.25 10.85 5.56
CA GLU A 135 -16.45 10.22 4.99
C GLU A 135 -16.15 8.80 4.46
N ILE A 136 -15.09 8.65 3.64
CA ILE A 136 -14.67 7.37 3.09
C ILE A 136 -14.33 6.38 4.22
N ALA A 137 -13.54 6.81 5.21
CA ALA A 137 -13.15 5.99 6.34
C ALA A 137 -14.35 5.48 7.14
N ASN A 138 -15.31 6.35 7.43
CA ASN A 138 -16.52 6.01 8.15
C ASN A 138 -17.43 5.11 7.32
N ALA A 139 -17.60 5.38 6.03
CA ALA A 139 -18.41 4.56 5.15
C ALA A 139 -17.89 3.11 5.10
N PHE A 140 -16.59 2.88 4.93
CA PHE A 140 -16.03 1.51 4.95
C PHE A 140 -16.29 0.80 6.28
N LYS A 141 -16.19 1.51 7.40
CA LYS A 141 -16.46 0.92 8.73
C LYS A 141 -17.91 0.46 8.87
N THR A 142 -18.89 1.21 8.35
CA THR A 142 -20.31 0.80 8.40
C THR A 142 -20.57 -0.47 7.60
N PHE A 143 -19.74 -0.78 6.62
CA PHE A 143 -19.78 -2.05 5.87
C PHE A 143 -18.91 -3.16 6.50
N GLY A 144 -18.33 -2.94 7.69
CA GLY A 144 -17.50 -3.95 8.33
C GLY A 144 -16.12 -4.15 7.70
N VAL A 145 -15.62 -3.17 6.93
CA VAL A 145 -14.28 -3.21 6.34
C VAL A 145 -13.29 -2.56 7.30
N HIS A 146 -12.16 -3.23 7.54
CA HIS A 146 -11.11 -2.71 8.41
C HIS A 146 -10.37 -1.55 7.76
N LEU A 147 -10.27 -0.43 8.48
CA LEU A 147 -9.49 0.72 8.04
C LEU A 147 -8.03 0.60 8.47
N LYS A 148 -7.12 0.74 7.51
CA LYS A 148 -5.69 0.91 7.71
C LYS A 148 -5.25 2.25 7.12
N VAL A 149 -4.22 2.87 7.69
CA VAL A 149 -3.58 4.07 7.15
C VAL A 149 -2.10 3.79 6.90
N ASN A 150 -1.59 4.25 5.77
CA ASN A 150 -0.16 4.35 5.49
C ASN A 150 0.20 5.83 5.34
N THR A 151 1.24 6.26 6.06
CA THR A 151 1.81 7.61 5.99
C THR A 151 3.28 7.50 5.62
N VAL A 152 3.68 8.10 4.50
CA VAL A 152 5.10 8.24 4.15
C VAL A 152 5.61 9.55 4.73
N VAL A 153 6.60 9.44 5.62
CA VAL A 153 7.26 10.59 6.24
C VAL A 153 8.41 11.05 5.35
N SER A 154 8.35 12.29 4.93
CA SER A 154 9.30 12.94 4.02
C SER A 154 9.66 14.35 4.53
N ARG A 155 10.53 15.05 3.82
CA ARG A 155 10.89 16.43 4.13
C ARG A 155 9.68 17.36 4.26
N TYR A 156 8.57 17.05 3.58
CA TYR A 156 7.40 17.92 3.54
C TYR A 156 6.52 17.84 4.79
N ASN A 157 6.49 16.69 5.46
CA ASN A 157 5.56 16.44 6.56
C ASN A 157 6.21 15.95 7.87
N HIS A 158 7.55 15.76 7.94
CA HIS A 158 8.22 15.22 9.13
C HIS A 158 8.03 16.07 10.40
N HIS A 159 7.56 17.30 10.28
CA HIS A 159 7.27 18.21 11.42
C HIS A 159 5.82 18.18 11.87
N GLU A 160 4.92 17.49 11.12
CA GLU A 160 3.48 17.48 11.39
C GLU A 160 3.10 16.53 12.54
N ASN A 161 1.90 16.78 13.09
CA ASN A 161 1.21 15.88 14.03
C ASN A 161 -0.16 15.52 13.43
N LEU A 162 -0.43 14.22 13.28
CA LEU A 162 -1.64 13.70 12.67
C LEU A 162 -2.61 13.08 13.70
N ASN A 163 -2.29 13.17 15.01
CA ASN A 163 -3.00 12.44 16.06
C ASN A 163 -4.49 12.72 16.10
N GLU A 164 -4.89 13.98 16.00
CA GLU A 164 -6.30 14.37 16.03
C GLU A 164 -7.10 13.66 14.93
N PHE A 165 -6.59 13.70 13.70
CA PHE A 165 -7.25 13.07 12.55
C PHE A 165 -7.19 11.54 12.58
N ILE A 166 -6.07 10.98 13.00
CA ILE A 166 -5.93 9.52 13.16
C ILE A 166 -6.89 9.01 14.22
N ASN A 167 -7.01 9.71 15.35
CA ASN A 167 -7.97 9.39 16.41
C ASN A 167 -9.42 9.57 15.94
N MET A 168 -9.70 10.53 15.06
CA MET A 168 -11.03 10.72 14.48
C MET A 168 -11.43 9.57 13.54
N ILE A 169 -10.53 9.15 12.64
CA ILE A 169 -10.81 8.07 11.68
C ILE A 169 -10.55 6.67 12.24
N ARG A 170 -9.88 6.52 13.40
CA ARG A 170 -9.66 5.28 14.15
C ARG A 170 -9.31 4.08 13.25
N PRO A 171 -8.18 4.07 12.55
CA PRO A 171 -7.74 2.89 11.83
C PRO A 171 -7.34 1.80 12.83
N PHE A 172 -7.59 0.52 12.52
CA PHE A 172 -7.06 -0.55 13.37
C PHE A 172 -5.54 -0.62 13.35
N ARG A 173 -4.93 -0.07 12.26
CA ARG A 173 -3.48 -0.08 12.07
C ARG A 173 -3.04 1.18 11.31
N TRP A 174 -2.09 1.89 11.89
CA TRP A 174 -1.42 3.02 11.26
C TRP A 174 0.04 2.69 11.02
N LYS A 175 0.47 2.65 9.75
CA LYS A 175 1.85 2.47 9.35
C LYS A 175 2.49 3.82 9.06
N ILE A 176 3.59 4.09 9.75
CA ILE A 176 4.44 5.25 9.55
C ILE A 176 5.69 4.76 8.84
N LEU A 177 5.90 5.22 7.62
CA LEU A 177 6.91 4.73 6.68
C LEU A 177 7.93 5.84 6.42
N GLN A 178 9.20 5.61 6.69
CA GLN A 178 10.24 6.54 6.26
C GLN A 178 10.36 6.52 4.74
N VAL A 179 10.48 7.70 4.10
CA VAL A 179 10.75 7.76 2.67
C VAL A 179 12.01 6.96 2.33
N THR A 180 11.90 6.07 1.34
CA THR A 180 12.95 5.11 1.00
C THR A 180 13.39 5.32 -0.45
N LYS A 181 14.71 5.30 -0.69
CA LYS A 181 15.28 5.30 -2.02
C LYS A 181 15.16 3.91 -2.64
N VAL A 182 14.70 3.87 -3.89
CA VAL A 182 14.81 2.68 -4.75
C VAL A 182 15.42 3.14 -6.07
N GLU A 183 16.62 2.68 -6.34
CA GLU A 183 17.38 3.05 -7.54
C GLU A 183 16.60 2.67 -8.81
N GLY A 184 16.59 3.57 -9.79
CA GLY A 184 15.82 3.42 -11.01
C GLY A 184 14.34 3.81 -10.87
N GLN A 185 13.85 4.17 -9.67
CA GLN A 185 12.46 4.52 -9.43
C GLN A 185 12.26 5.98 -9.00
N ASN A 186 12.95 6.42 -7.97
CA ASN A 186 12.77 7.77 -7.43
C ASN A 186 14.06 8.58 -7.28
N ASP A 187 15.10 8.22 -8.00
CA ASP A 187 16.43 8.85 -7.90
C ASP A 187 16.38 10.36 -8.06
N SER A 188 15.68 10.84 -9.10
CA SER A 188 15.64 12.27 -9.45
C SER A 188 14.96 13.14 -8.39
N GLN A 189 14.12 12.55 -7.54
CA GLN A 189 13.32 13.27 -6.54
C GLN A 189 13.74 12.95 -5.11
N TYR A 190 14.55 11.90 -4.89
CA TYR A 190 14.88 11.43 -3.56
C TYR A 190 15.58 12.48 -2.70
N ASP A 191 16.52 13.23 -3.27
CA ASP A 191 17.24 14.29 -2.54
C ASP A 191 16.32 15.43 -2.07
N GLU A 192 15.21 15.66 -2.75
CA GLU A 192 14.20 16.65 -2.37
C GLU A 192 13.29 16.15 -1.21
N VAL A 193 13.09 14.85 -1.10
CA VAL A 193 12.12 14.27 -0.15
C VAL A 193 12.76 13.58 1.05
N LYS A 194 14.05 13.24 1.00
CA LYS A 194 14.76 12.51 2.05
C LYS A 194 14.73 13.21 3.40
N ILE A 195 14.75 12.41 4.46
CA ILE A 195 14.87 12.83 5.86
C ILE A 195 15.92 11.99 6.55
N THR A 196 16.45 12.49 7.66
CA THR A 196 17.36 11.72 8.51
C THR A 196 16.61 10.74 9.40
N SER A 197 17.32 9.77 9.99
CA SER A 197 16.73 8.84 10.97
C SER A 197 16.19 9.59 12.20
N GLU A 198 16.90 10.61 12.68
CA GLU A 198 16.48 11.42 13.83
C GLU A 198 15.19 12.21 13.53
N GLN A 199 15.02 12.70 12.30
CA GLN A 199 13.78 13.35 11.88
C GLN A 199 12.62 12.36 11.84
N PHE A 200 12.86 11.14 11.36
CA PHE A 200 11.86 10.07 11.37
C PHE A 200 11.46 9.66 12.79
N GLU A 201 12.43 9.41 13.66
CA GLU A 201 12.21 9.06 15.07
C GLU A 201 11.45 10.16 15.80
N SER A 202 11.81 11.43 15.58
CA SER A 202 11.12 12.58 16.17
C SER A 202 9.67 12.67 15.70
N TYR A 203 9.39 12.36 14.42
CA TYR A 203 8.03 12.26 13.88
C TYR A 203 7.25 11.14 14.58
N CYS A 204 7.83 9.94 14.64
CA CYS A 204 7.22 8.78 15.27
C CYS A 204 6.89 9.05 16.73
N LYS A 205 7.84 9.58 17.51
CA LYS A 205 7.64 9.93 18.92
C LYS A 205 6.49 10.92 19.11
N ARG A 206 6.46 12.00 18.33
CA ARG A 206 5.40 13.04 18.38
C ARG A 206 4.04 12.47 18.04
N ASN A 207 3.98 11.56 17.10
CA ASN A 207 2.74 10.99 16.57
C ASN A 207 2.27 9.72 17.33
N LYS A 208 3.06 9.22 18.29
CA LYS A 208 2.61 8.18 19.22
C LYS A 208 1.90 8.78 20.44
N ASP A 209 2.32 9.95 20.84
CA ASP A 209 1.78 10.63 22.02
C ASP A 209 0.31 11.03 21.76
N GLY A 210 -0.60 10.56 22.64
CA GLY A 210 -2.04 10.86 22.52
C GLY A 210 -2.83 10.04 21.50
N ILE A 211 -2.25 9.00 20.88
CA ILE A 211 -3.00 8.05 20.05
C ILE A 211 -3.81 7.09 20.91
N LEU A 212 -5.04 6.81 20.48
CA LEU A 212 -5.94 5.87 21.12
C LEU A 212 -5.32 4.46 21.17
N PRO A 213 -5.45 3.74 22.30
CA PRO A 213 -4.76 2.45 22.52
C PRO A 213 -5.21 1.33 21.59
N GLU A 214 -6.41 1.44 21.00
CA GLU A 214 -6.90 0.47 20.01
C GLU A 214 -6.23 0.60 18.64
N ILE A 215 -5.48 1.68 18.38
CA ILE A 215 -4.79 1.90 17.12
C ILE A 215 -3.38 1.30 17.21
N THR A 216 -3.12 0.26 16.44
CA THR A 216 -1.76 -0.31 16.35
C THR A 216 -0.88 0.55 15.47
N ILE A 217 0.14 1.20 16.03
CA ILE A 217 1.15 1.93 15.27
C ILE A 217 2.27 0.97 14.87
N VAL A 218 2.71 1.07 13.61
CA VAL A 218 3.85 0.34 13.07
C VAL A 218 4.78 1.31 12.38
N GLU A 219 6.00 1.39 12.88
CA GLU A 219 7.05 2.22 12.31
C GLU A 219 7.95 1.38 11.41
N GLU A 220 8.20 1.88 10.21
CA GLU A 220 9.09 1.22 9.27
C GLU A 220 10.13 2.25 8.77
N SER A 221 11.34 2.12 9.29
CA SER A 221 12.50 2.87 8.79
C SER A 221 12.80 2.49 7.34
N SER A 222 13.55 3.32 6.63
CA SER A 222 13.98 3.04 5.26
C SER A 222 14.72 1.70 5.16
N ASP A 223 15.59 1.38 6.14
CA ASP A 223 16.27 0.10 6.20
C ASP A 223 15.30 -1.08 6.39
N LEU A 224 14.31 -0.92 7.27
CA LEU A 224 13.32 -1.96 7.53
C LEU A 224 12.38 -2.22 6.33
N ILE A 225 12.09 -1.18 5.54
CA ILE A 225 11.30 -1.29 4.31
C ILE A 225 12.07 -2.07 3.24
N GLN A 226 13.35 -1.78 3.08
CA GLN A 226 14.18 -2.37 2.04
C GLN A 226 14.30 -3.89 2.21
N GLY A 227 13.81 -4.64 1.20
CA GLY A 227 13.86 -6.10 1.15
C GLY A 227 12.82 -6.82 2.02
N SER A 228 11.93 -6.10 2.72
CA SER A 228 10.93 -6.75 3.59
C SER A 228 9.58 -6.99 2.92
N TYR A 229 9.40 -6.58 1.67
CA TYR A 229 8.17 -6.72 0.92
C TYR A 229 8.30 -7.70 -0.23
N LEU A 230 7.32 -8.60 -0.37
CA LEU A 230 7.11 -9.40 -1.56
C LEU A 230 6.03 -8.73 -2.41
N MET A 231 6.37 -8.45 -3.65
CA MET A 231 5.53 -7.67 -4.54
C MET A 231 5.38 -8.37 -5.89
N ILE A 232 4.30 -8.05 -6.62
CA ILE A 232 4.08 -8.45 -8.01
C ILE A 232 3.91 -7.18 -8.82
N ASP A 233 4.61 -7.09 -9.95
CA ASP A 233 4.57 -5.96 -10.86
C ASP A 233 3.39 -6.05 -11.85
N PRO A 234 3.11 -4.97 -12.62
CA PRO A 234 2.05 -5.00 -13.63
C PRO A 234 2.22 -6.03 -14.75
N LEU A 235 3.40 -6.61 -14.92
CA LEU A 235 3.66 -7.67 -15.90
C LEU A 235 3.46 -9.09 -15.34
N GLY A 236 3.05 -9.22 -14.06
CA GLY A 236 2.81 -10.50 -13.40
C GLY A 236 4.07 -11.23 -12.97
N ARG A 237 5.14 -10.49 -12.64
CA ARG A 237 6.40 -11.02 -12.10
C ARG A 237 6.47 -10.72 -10.61
N PHE A 238 7.01 -11.62 -9.80
CA PHE A 238 7.44 -11.23 -8.46
C PHE A 238 8.59 -10.24 -8.55
N TYR A 239 8.64 -9.33 -7.58
CA TYR A 239 9.81 -8.47 -7.42
C TYR A 239 10.06 -8.13 -5.95
N ASP A 240 11.29 -7.78 -5.67
CA ASP A 240 11.79 -7.30 -4.39
C ASP A 240 12.59 -6.01 -4.56
N SER A 241 12.94 -5.40 -3.42
CA SER A 241 13.85 -4.25 -3.35
C SER A 241 15.04 -4.56 -2.41
N TYR A 242 15.45 -5.83 -2.29
CA TYR A 242 16.44 -6.28 -1.32
C TYR A 242 17.79 -5.55 -1.44
N LYS A 243 18.21 -5.27 -2.67
CA LYS A 243 19.48 -4.54 -2.95
C LYS A 243 19.28 -3.04 -3.18
N GLY A 244 18.13 -2.46 -2.82
CA GLY A 244 17.82 -1.06 -3.08
C GLY A 244 17.43 -0.77 -4.53
N VAL A 245 17.27 -1.79 -5.37
CA VAL A 245 16.77 -1.75 -6.75
C VAL A 245 15.65 -2.77 -6.90
N HIS A 246 14.80 -2.61 -7.91
CA HIS A 246 13.83 -3.65 -8.25
C HIS A 246 14.52 -4.84 -8.93
N ASN A 247 14.41 -6.02 -8.34
CA ASN A 247 14.82 -7.29 -8.91
C ASN A 247 13.58 -8.10 -9.27
N TYR A 248 13.42 -8.49 -10.53
CA TYR A 248 12.23 -9.15 -11.06
C TYR A 248 12.46 -10.63 -11.35
N SER A 249 11.48 -11.46 -11.01
CA SER A 249 11.44 -12.85 -11.50
C SER A 249 11.00 -12.93 -12.97
N GLN A 250 11.01 -14.13 -13.51
CA GLN A 250 10.23 -14.45 -14.71
C GLN A 250 8.74 -14.35 -14.40
N LYS A 251 7.90 -14.31 -15.45
CA LYS A 251 6.44 -14.19 -15.24
C LYS A 251 5.88 -15.42 -14.53
N ILE A 252 5.10 -15.17 -13.49
CA ILE A 252 4.52 -16.22 -12.64
C ILE A 252 3.65 -17.19 -13.45
N LEU A 253 2.89 -16.68 -14.42
CA LEU A 253 2.02 -17.51 -15.25
C LEU A 253 2.78 -18.38 -16.26
N GLU A 254 4.04 -18.09 -16.56
CA GLU A 254 4.88 -18.87 -17.47
C GLU A 254 5.59 -20.03 -16.75
N ILE A 255 6.15 -19.75 -15.55
CA ILE A 255 7.00 -20.74 -14.85
C ILE A 255 6.38 -21.29 -13.56
N GLY A 256 5.25 -20.75 -13.12
CA GLY A 256 4.57 -21.12 -11.86
C GLY A 256 5.00 -20.29 -10.65
N VAL A 257 4.17 -20.33 -9.60
CA VAL A 257 4.35 -19.51 -8.40
C VAL A 257 5.65 -19.83 -7.66
N LYS A 258 5.91 -21.12 -7.40
CA LYS A 258 7.10 -21.52 -6.62
C LYS A 258 8.41 -21.22 -7.33
N PRO A 259 8.64 -21.60 -8.60
CA PRO A 259 9.87 -21.25 -9.31
C PRO A 259 10.09 -19.75 -9.47
N ALA A 260 9.03 -18.96 -9.65
CA ALA A 260 9.12 -17.51 -9.73
C ALA A 260 9.50 -16.89 -8.36
N LEU A 261 8.96 -17.42 -7.27
CA LEU A 261 9.25 -16.96 -5.91
C LEU A 261 10.72 -17.22 -5.52
N GLU A 262 11.32 -18.30 -6.00
CA GLU A 262 12.73 -18.65 -5.76
C GLU A 262 13.72 -17.67 -6.43
N GLN A 263 13.26 -16.82 -7.35
CA GLN A 263 14.07 -15.82 -8.06
C GLN A 263 14.13 -14.45 -7.38
N VAL A 264 13.39 -14.25 -6.29
CA VAL A 264 13.35 -12.99 -5.54
C VAL A 264 13.75 -13.21 -4.09
N LEU A 265 14.27 -12.15 -3.47
CA LEU A 265 14.74 -12.20 -2.09
C LEU A 265 13.81 -11.37 -1.19
N VAL A 266 13.37 -11.97 -0.09
CA VAL A 266 12.66 -11.22 0.94
C VAL A 266 13.26 -11.55 2.31
N ASP A 267 13.65 -10.51 3.04
CA ASP A 267 14.17 -10.63 4.38
C ASP A 267 13.05 -10.95 5.36
N LYS A 268 13.05 -12.21 5.83
CA LYS A 268 12.03 -12.68 6.75
C LYS A 268 12.11 -12.01 8.12
N TYR A 269 13.31 -11.69 8.60
CA TYR A 269 13.48 -11.02 9.89
C TYR A 269 12.92 -9.61 9.86
N LYS A 270 13.25 -8.83 8.84
CA LYS A 270 12.67 -7.51 8.61
C LYS A 270 11.16 -7.58 8.42
N PHE A 271 10.65 -8.61 7.73
CA PHE A 271 9.21 -8.83 7.58
C PHE A 271 8.51 -9.06 8.95
N GLU A 272 9.12 -9.85 9.83
CA GLU A 272 8.61 -10.10 11.18
C GLU A 272 8.73 -8.87 12.06
N GLU A 273 9.88 -8.18 12.05
CA GLU A 273 10.16 -6.98 12.83
C GLU A 273 9.16 -5.84 12.53
N ARG A 274 8.79 -5.62 11.25
CA ARG A 274 7.75 -4.66 10.88
C ARG A 274 6.33 -5.16 11.13
N ASN A 275 6.16 -6.20 11.94
CA ASN A 275 4.86 -6.82 12.21
C ASN A 275 4.12 -7.18 10.90
N GLY A 276 4.80 -7.85 9.97
CA GLY A 276 4.24 -8.29 8.70
C GLY A 276 3.13 -9.34 8.87
N TYR A 277 3.18 -10.13 9.96
CA TYR A 277 2.08 -10.99 10.39
C TYR A 277 1.17 -10.23 11.36
N TYR A 278 -0.11 -10.22 11.05
CA TYR A 278 -1.12 -9.71 11.97
C TYR A 278 -2.48 -10.32 11.66
N THR A 279 -3.29 -10.51 12.70
CA THR A 279 -4.69 -10.92 12.59
C THR A 279 -5.59 -9.71 12.51
N LEU A 280 -6.72 -9.84 11.81
CA LEU A 280 -7.73 -8.79 11.82
C LEU A 280 -8.45 -8.79 13.17
N PRO A 281 -8.65 -7.61 13.78
CA PRO A 281 -9.46 -7.54 15.00
C PRO A 281 -10.91 -7.91 14.71
N THR A 282 -11.62 -8.39 15.70
CA THR A 282 -13.08 -8.60 15.59
C THR A 282 -13.77 -7.25 15.46
N ILE A 283 -14.55 -7.05 14.40
CA ILE A 283 -15.38 -5.85 14.26
C ILE A 283 -16.58 -6.04 15.19
N LYS A 284 -16.69 -5.15 16.19
CA LYS A 284 -17.93 -5.02 16.96
C LYS A 284 -18.82 -4.06 16.17
N LEU A 285 -19.82 -4.63 15.50
CA LEU A 285 -20.88 -3.88 14.82
C LEU A 285 -21.79 -3.21 15.85
#